data_e3a06e02f1191b4e260e0c923949e705
#
_entry.id   e3a06e02f1191b4e260e0c923949e705
#
_cell.length_a   1.000
_cell.length_b   1.000
_cell.length_c   1.000
_cell.angle_alpha   90.00
_cell.angle_beta   90.00
_cell.angle_gamma   90.00
#
_symmetry.space_group_name_H-M   'P 1'
#
loop_
_entity.id
_entity.type
_entity.pdbx_description
1 polymer ?
#
loop_
_entity_poly.entity_id
_entity_poly.type
_entity_poly.pdbx_seq_one_letter_code
_entity_poly.pdbx_strand_id
1 'polypeptide(L)'
;MSTIVTRAGKGTPLTHTELDANFTNLNSDKAGYITGEGGAETQATSKSTGVTLNKKCGQVEMNPEALAADTTVSFTLTNSTIAATDVLVLNHVSGGTAGSYLLNAQAAAGS
;
A
#
# COMPACT_ATOMS: atom_id res chain seq x y z
N MET A 1 -6.78 -10.21 10.79
CA MET A 1 -6.62 -9.28 11.94
C MET A 1 -6.07 -10.04 13.12
N SER A 2 -5.06 -9.51 13.78
CA SER A 2 -4.48 -10.10 14.97
C SER A 2 -5.43 -9.96 16.18
N THR A 3 -5.33 -10.88 17.12
CA THR A 3 -6.18 -10.90 18.32
C THR A 3 -5.42 -10.30 19.51
N ILE A 4 -6.07 -9.41 20.24
CA ILE A 4 -5.56 -8.86 21.51
C ILE A 4 -6.27 -9.55 22.66
N VAL A 5 -5.50 -10.07 23.63
CA VAL A 5 -6.03 -10.70 24.84
C VAL A 5 -6.04 -9.69 25.97
N THR A 6 -7.22 -9.40 26.52
CA THR A 6 -7.35 -8.48 27.65
C THR A 6 -7.50 -9.25 28.96
N ARG A 7 -7.03 -8.67 30.05
CA ARG A 7 -7.21 -9.24 31.36
C ARG A 7 -8.70 -9.40 31.74
N ALA A 8 -9.52 -8.42 31.41
CA ALA A 8 -10.97 -8.45 31.67
C ALA A 8 -11.65 -9.61 30.91
N GLY A 9 -11.30 -9.82 29.63
CA GLY A 9 -11.83 -10.92 28.83
C GLY A 9 -11.34 -12.29 29.30
N LYS A 10 -10.11 -12.39 29.76
CA LYS A 10 -9.52 -13.63 30.27
C LYS A 10 -10.04 -13.99 31.66
N GLY A 11 -10.33 -13.01 32.53
CA GLY A 11 -10.76 -13.20 33.92
C GLY A 11 -9.65 -13.56 34.93
N THR A 12 -8.41 -13.67 34.45
CA THR A 12 -7.20 -13.95 35.26
C THR A 12 -6.07 -13.04 34.81
N PRO A 13 -4.97 -12.88 35.59
CA PRO A 13 -3.81 -12.11 35.14
C PRO A 13 -3.26 -12.62 33.83
N LEU A 14 -2.77 -11.70 32.97
CA LEU A 14 -2.09 -12.06 31.72
C LEU A 14 -0.75 -12.72 32.01
N THR A 15 -0.40 -13.74 31.24
CA THR A 15 0.95 -14.32 31.26
C THR A 15 1.91 -13.38 30.53
N HIS A 16 3.23 -13.55 30.75
CA HIS A 16 4.22 -12.80 29.99
C HIS A 16 4.10 -13.03 28.48
N THR A 17 3.83 -14.27 28.06
CA THR A 17 3.62 -14.59 26.65
C THR A 17 2.40 -13.87 26.06
N GLU A 18 1.29 -13.81 26.79
CA GLU A 18 0.08 -13.09 26.35
C GLU A 18 0.32 -11.59 26.24
N LEU A 19 1.04 -10.98 27.19
CA LEU A 19 1.38 -9.57 27.16
C LEU A 19 2.29 -9.26 25.97
N ASP A 20 3.34 -10.05 25.76
CA ASP A 20 4.25 -9.89 24.63
C ASP A 20 3.54 -10.07 23.30
N ALA A 21 2.64 -11.06 23.20
CA ALA A 21 1.84 -11.28 22.01
C ALA A 21 0.90 -10.09 21.72
N ASN A 22 0.33 -9.45 22.74
CA ASN A 22 -0.49 -8.26 22.54
C ASN A 22 0.29 -7.12 21.91
N PHE A 23 1.51 -6.86 22.35
CA PHE A 23 2.36 -5.84 21.75
C PHE A 23 2.78 -6.20 20.33
N THR A 24 3.14 -7.46 20.09
CA THR A 24 3.50 -7.94 18.75
C THR A 24 2.33 -7.81 17.79
N ASN A 25 1.13 -8.23 18.19
CA ASN A 25 -0.07 -8.15 17.36
C ASN A 25 -0.47 -6.71 17.08
N LEU A 26 -0.44 -5.83 18.09
CA LEU A 26 -0.72 -4.42 17.92
C LEU A 26 0.26 -3.77 16.91
N ASN A 27 1.54 -4.10 17.00
CA ASN A 27 2.56 -3.58 16.10
C ASN A 27 2.36 -4.11 14.66
N SER A 28 1.97 -5.36 14.50
CA SER A 28 1.73 -5.95 13.16
C SER A 28 0.48 -5.39 12.49
N ASP A 29 -0.50 -4.98 13.27
CA ASP A 29 -1.75 -4.38 12.74
C ASP A 29 -1.61 -2.89 12.41
N LYS A 30 -0.49 -2.27 12.74
CA LYS A 30 -0.22 -0.87 12.47
C LYS A 30 -0.07 -0.63 10.97
N ALA A 31 -0.92 0.24 10.41
CA ALA A 31 -0.93 0.52 8.99
C ALA A 31 0.24 1.45 8.57
N GLY A 32 1.13 0.95 7.72
CA GLY A 32 2.03 1.77 6.88
C GLY A 32 3.09 2.63 7.56
N TYR A 33 3.30 2.49 8.89
CA TYR A 33 4.21 3.38 9.64
C TYR A 33 5.44 2.68 10.19
N ILE A 34 5.68 1.43 9.83
CA ILE A 34 6.86 0.68 10.26
C ILE A 34 7.75 0.33 9.08
N THR A 35 9.03 0.12 9.34
CA THR A 35 10.00 -0.30 8.32
C THR A 35 9.57 -1.62 7.68
N GLY A 36 9.58 -1.68 6.36
CA GLY A 36 9.21 -2.87 5.59
C GLY A 36 7.73 -2.99 5.23
N GLU A 37 6.87 -2.07 5.67
CA GLU A 37 5.45 -2.06 5.29
C GLU A 37 5.22 -1.68 3.83
N GLY A 38 6.06 -0.83 3.27
CA GLY A 38 5.98 -0.42 1.88
C GLY A 38 6.60 -1.42 0.91
N GLY A 39 6.41 -1.17 -0.35
CA GLY A 39 7.02 -1.93 -1.42
C GLY A 39 7.35 -1.04 -2.62
N ALA A 40 8.01 -1.63 -3.61
CA ALA A 40 8.32 -0.96 -4.87
C ALA A 40 8.16 -1.95 -6.02
N GLU A 41 7.56 -1.50 -7.09
CA GLU A 41 7.40 -2.26 -8.33
C GLU A 41 7.75 -1.39 -9.53
N THR A 42 8.19 -2.01 -10.60
CA THR A 42 8.56 -1.32 -11.84
C THR A 42 7.72 -1.84 -13.00
N GLN A 43 7.19 -0.95 -13.83
CA GLN A 43 6.51 -1.33 -15.06
C GLN A 43 7.50 -1.93 -16.06
N ALA A 44 7.19 -3.13 -16.57
CA ALA A 44 8.12 -3.88 -17.41
C ALA A 44 8.14 -3.40 -18.87
N THR A 45 6.98 -3.28 -19.51
CA THR A 45 6.90 -3.14 -20.98
C THR A 45 6.54 -1.74 -21.46
N SER A 46 5.56 -1.11 -20.81
CA SER A 46 5.04 0.21 -21.19
C SER A 46 4.38 0.90 -20.01
N LYS A 47 4.01 2.17 -20.17
CA LYS A 47 3.27 2.92 -19.15
C LYS A 47 1.86 2.40 -18.91
N SER A 48 1.32 1.58 -19.78
CA SER A 48 0.02 0.91 -19.60
C SER A 48 0.12 -0.50 -19.01
N THR A 49 1.34 -0.99 -18.78
CA THR A 49 1.55 -2.32 -18.18
C THR A 49 1.11 -2.34 -16.74
N GLY A 50 0.22 -3.27 -16.39
CA GLY A 50 -0.21 -3.48 -15.01
C GLY A 50 0.93 -3.93 -14.11
N VAL A 51 0.85 -3.60 -12.84
CA VAL A 51 1.78 -4.06 -11.79
C VAL A 51 1.03 -4.65 -10.62
N THR A 52 1.71 -5.47 -9.84
CA THR A 52 1.15 -6.07 -8.62
C THR A 52 1.98 -5.66 -7.42
N LEU A 53 1.35 -4.99 -6.46
CA LEU A 53 1.98 -4.58 -5.21
C LEU A 53 0.99 -4.80 -4.07
N ASN A 54 1.07 -5.95 -3.42
CA ASN A 54 0.17 -6.35 -2.32
C ASN A 54 0.62 -5.74 -0.99
N LYS A 55 0.64 -4.42 -0.92
CA LYS A 55 1.06 -3.63 0.23
C LYS A 55 0.12 -2.44 0.43
N LYS A 56 0.01 -1.96 1.66
CA LYS A 56 -0.81 -0.80 2.02
C LYS A 56 -0.22 0.52 1.55
N CYS A 57 1.08 0.56 1.28
CA CYS A 57 1.78 1.71 0.74
C CYS A 57 2.95 1.24 -0.12
N GLY A 58 3.50 2.13 -0.93
CA GLY A 58 4.64 1.81 -1.77
C GLY A 58 4.78 2.77 -2.94
N GLN A 59 5.66 2.43 -3.85
CA GLN A 59 5.89 3.22 -5.05
C GLN A 59 5.89 2.33 -6.30
N VAL A 60 5.50 2.92 -7.40
CA VAL A 60 5.59 2.31 -8.72
C VAL A 60 6.52 3.16 -9.58
N GLU A 61 7.59 2.55 -10.09
CA GLU A 61 8.43 3.15 -11.10
C GLU A 61 7.77 2.95 -12.46
N MET A 62 7.38 4.04 -13.09
CA MET A 62 6.76 4.02 -14.41
C MET A 62 7.80 3.65 -15.47
N ASN A 63 7.35 2.92 -16.49
CA ASN A 63 8.21 2.64 -17.65
C ASN A 63 8.78 3.95 -18.23
N PRO A 64 10.06 4.01 -18.60
CA PRO A 64 10.71 5.24 -19.06
C PRO A 64 10.29 5.70 -20.47
N GLU A 65 9.39 4.97 -21.13
CA GLU A 65 8.84 5.39 -22.42
C GLU A 65 8.29 6.81 -22.37
N ALA A 66 8.52 7.56 -23.45
CA ALA A 66 8.03 8.94 -23.53
C ALA A 66 6.50 8.99 -23.56
N LEU A 67 5.93 9.95 -22.85
CA LEU A 67 4.50 10.28 -22.90
C LEU A 67 4.34 11.60 -23.63
N ALA A 68 3.59 11.60 -24.73
CA ALA A 68 3.31 12.83 -25.48
C ALA A 68 2.50 13.82 -24.65
N ALA A 69 2.61 15.11 -24.96
CA ALA A 69 1.83 16.14 -24.32
C ALA A 69 0.31 15.89 -24.51
N ASP A 70 -0.48 16.25 -23.52
CA ASP A 70 -1.94 16.10 -23.53
C ASP A 70 -2.43 14.64 -23.70
N THR A 71 -1.57 13.66 -23.36
CA THR A 71 -1.88 12.24 -23.48
C THR A 71 -2.10 11.64 -22.10
N THR A 72 -3.17 10.89 -21.96
CA THR A 72 -3.45 10.12 -20.73
C THR A 72 -3.11 8.65 -20.95
N VAL A 73 -2.42 8.06 -20.00
CA VAL A 73 -2.18 6.62 -19.93
C VAL A 73 -2.66 6.10 -18.60
N SER A 74 -3.23 4.91 -18.60
CA SER A 74 -3.69 4.25 -17.38
C SER A 74 -3.19 2.81 -17.32
N PHE A 75 -3.04 2.31 -16.11
CA PHE A 75 -2.71 0.91 -15.86
C PHE A 75 -3.42 0.43 -14.60
N THR A 76 -3.53 -0.86 -14.45
CA THR A 76 -4.09 -1.48 -13.24
C THR A 76 -2.97 -1.80 -12.26
N LEU A 77 -3.11 -1.31 -11.04
CA LEU A 77 -2.31 -1.76 -9.90
C LEU A 77 -3.10 -2.83 -9.14
N THR A 78 -2.72 -4.08 -9.32
CA THR A 78 -3.31 -5.19 -8.57
C THR A 78 -2.78 -5.18 -7.14
N ASN A 79 -3.69 -5.14 -6.18
CA ASN A 79 -3.34 -5.07 -4.76
C ASN A 79 -4.41 -5.74 -3.91
N SER A 80 -4.06 -6.87 -3.30
CA SER A 80 -4.97 -7.66 -2.48
C SER A 80 -5.45 -6.95 -1.20
N THR A 81 -4.82 -5.84 -0.83
CA THR A 81 -5.17 -5.08 0.39
C THR A 81 -6.16 -3.94 0.13
N ILE A 82 -6.50 -3.66 -1.12
CA ILE A 82 -7.41 -2.57 -1.51
C ILE A 82 -8.87 -3.03 -1.49
N ALA A 83 -9.74 -2.23 -0.90
CA ALA A 83 -11.20 -2.35 -0.99
C ALA A 83 -11.76 -1.24 -1.90
N ALA A 84 -12.92 -1.48 -2.49
CA ALA A 84 -13.56 -0.53 -3.43
C ALA A 84 -13.91 0.84 -2.80
N THR A 85 -13.97 0.90 -1.47
CA THR A 85 -14.27 2.13 -0.71
C THR A 85 -13.03 2.85 -0.19
N ASP A 86 -11.83 2.36 -0.51
CA ASP A 86 -10.59 2.97 -0.03
C ASP A 86 -10.31 4.30 -0.73
N VAL A 87 -9.70 5.20 0.01
CA VAL A 87 -9.19 6.46 -0.52
C VAL A 87 -7.70 6.30 -0.83
N LEU A 88 -7.34 6.59 -2.08
CA LEU A 88 -5.97 6.48 -2.55
C LEU A 88 -5.31 7.86 -2.56
N VAL A 89 -4.09 7.92 -2.04
CA VAL A 89 -3.26 9.14 -2.04
C VAL A 89 -2.06 8.90 -2.94
N LEU A 90 -1.93 9.71 -3.98
CA LEU A 90 -0.86 9.61 -4.98
C LEU A 90 0.01 10.86 -4.93
N ASN A 91 1.32 10.65 -5.01
CA ASN A 91 2.30 11.72 -5.15
C ASN A 91 3.37 11.35 -6.18
N HIS A 92 3.85 12.35 -6.90
CA HIS A 92 5.06 12.21 -7.70
C HIS A 92 6.27 12.20 -6.75
N VAL A 93 7.03 11.11 -6.75
CA VAL A 93 8.14 10.90 -5.82
C VAL A 93 9.45 11.42 -6.42
N SER A 94 9.76 11.01 -7.66
CA SER A 94 11.02 11.38 -8.32
C SER A 94 10.95 11.14 -9.83
N GLY A 95 11.95 11.62 -10.54
CA GLY A 95 12.06 11.47 -12.00
C GLY A 95 11.16 12.44 -12.76
N GLY A 96 11.36 12.56 -14.05
CA GLY A 96 10.61 13.45 -14.91
C GLY A 96 10.69 14.92 -14.51
N THR A 97 9.70 15.72 -14.90
CA THR A 97 9.58 17.13 -14.53
C THR A 97 8.48 17.30 -13.50
N ALA A 98 8.84 17.72 -12.30
CA ALA A 98 7.87 17.96 -11.24
C ALA A 98 6.81 18.99 -11.67
N GLY A 99 5.55 18.71 -11.33
CA GLY A 99 4.43 19.58 -11.68
C GLY A 99 3.88 19.38 -13.10
N SER A 100 4.53 18.57 -13.94
CA SER A 100 4.08 18.30 -15.31
C SER A 100 3.08 17.15 -15.43
N TYR A 101 2.79 16.45 -14.33
CA TYR A 101 1.96 15.26 -14.35
C TYR A 101 0.73 15.44 -13.47
N LEU A 102 -0.41 15.10 -14.03
CA LEU A 102 -1.66 14.97 -13.26
C LEU A 102 -1.84 13.48 -12.92
N LEU A 103 -1.90 13.16 -11.64
CA LEU A 103 -2.11 11.81 -11.16
C LEU A 103 -3.55 11.64 -10.67
N ASN A 104 -4.16 10.51 -11.02
CA ASN A 104 -5.49 10.14 -10.59
C ASN A 104 -5.56 8.63 -10.39
N ALA A 105 -6.34 8.19 -9.41
CA ALA A 105 -6.59 6.78 -9.18
C ALA A 105 -8.00 6.55 -8.66
N GLN A 106 -8.52 5.38 -8.95
CA GLN A 106 -9.82 4.92 -8.46
C GLN A 106 -9.64 3.53 -7.87
N ALA A 107 -10.14 3.33 -6.65
CA ALA A 107 -10.09 2.03 -5.99
C ALA A 107 -11.19 1.10 -6.51
N ALA A 108 -10.82 -0.17 -6.66
CA ALA A 108 -11.75 -1.27 -6.83
C ALA A 108 -11.31 -2.42 -5.93
N ALA A 109 -12.17 -3.40 -5.69
CA ALA A 109 -11.77 -4.54 -4.88
C ALA A 109 -10.61 -5.31 -5.55
N GLY A 110 -9.44 -5.31 -4.91
CA GLY A 110 -8.22 -5.95 -5.40
C GLY A 110 -7.42 -5.13 -6.42
N SER A 111 -7.79 -3.89 -6.70
CA SER A 111 -7.04 -3.04 -7.65
C SER A 111 -7.32 -1.55 -7.48
#